data_5c1fe55da5afb4c65e9e7b417e8b8d81
#
_entry.id   5c1fe55da5afb4c65e9e7b417e8b8d81
#
_cell.length_a   1.000
_cell.length_b   1.000
_cell.length_c   1.000
_cell.angle_alpha   90.00
_cell.angle_beta   90.00
_cell.angle_gamma   90.00
#
_symmetry.space_group_name_H-M   'P 1'
#
loop_
_entity.id
_entity.type
_entity.pdbx_description
1 polymer ?
#
loop_
_entity_poly.entity_id
_entity_poly.type
_entity_poly.pdbx_seq_one_letter_code
_entity_poly.pdbx_strand_id
1 'polypeptide(L)'
;MKTFMQNAETKSNKWYIVDATNMPLGRLASQVAAVLRGKNKPEFTPNQLCGDHVIIINSDKVVLTGNKLEDKYYRYHTGYVGGLKEVQYKTLMAEKSDKAVMIAVKRMLPKNALGRKMLTNLRVYKDDKHEHTAQKPEVLNLEGRR
;
A
#
# COMPACT_ATOMS: atom_id res chain seq x y z
N MET A 1 29.25 22.08 7.58
CA MET A 1 28.35 20.91 7.75
C MET A 1 27.77 20.54 6.40
N LYS A 2 27.88 19.27 5.98
CA LYS A 2 27.22 18.80 4.76
C LYS A 2 25.96 18.04 5.16
N THR A 3 24.80 18.39 4.58
CA THR A 3 23.56 17.65 4.78
C THR A 3 23.65 16.29 4.09
N PHE A 4 23.25 15.22 4.77
CA PHE A 4 23.19 13.90 4.18
C PHE A 4 22.10 13.87 3.10
N MET A 5 22.44 13.34 1.93
CA MET A 5 21.49 13.03 0.86
C MET A 5 21.75 11.60 0.39
N GLN A 6 20.68 10.79 0.37
CA GLN A 6 20.77 9.43 -0.11
C GLN A 6 21.02 9.38 -1.62
N ASN A 7 21.99 8.58 -2.05
CA ASN A 7 22.30 8.31 -3.45
C ASN A 7 21.83 6.90 -3.84
N ALA A 8 21.80 6.63 -5.14
CA ALA A 8 21.42 5.31 -5.67
C ALA A 8 22.34 4.18 -5.17
N GLU A 9 23.63 4.49 -4.95
CA GLU A 9 24.66 3.52 -4.49
C GLU A 9 24.54 3.19 -3.00
N THR A 10 24.08 4.14 -2.18
CA THR A 10 23.93 3.97 -0.71
C THR A 10 22.59 3.38 -0.33
N LYS A 11 21.70 3.17 -1.31
CA LYS A 11 20.34 2.71 -1.07
C LYS A 11 20.31 1.22 -0.73
N SER A 12 19.86 0.88 0.48
CA SER A 12 19.51 -0.48 0.87
C SER A 12 17.99 -0.67 0.79
N ASN A 13 17.52 -1.57 -0.07
CA ASN A 13 16.11 -1.94 -0.15
C ASN A 13 15.90 -3.29 0.52
N LYS A 14 14.95 -3.32 1.43
CA LYS A 14 14.46 -4.55 2.07
C LYS A 14 13.10 -4.94 1.52
N TRP A 15 12.77 -6.20 1.68
CA TRP A 15 11.46 -6.74 1.38
C TRP A 15 10.74 -7.10 2.67
N TYR A 16 9.53 -6.61 2.82
CA TYR A 16 8.69 -6.88 3.97
C TYR A 16 7.41 -7.60 3.53
N ILE A 17 6.99 -8.55 4.35
CA ILE A 17 5.69 -9.21 4.23
C ILE A 17 4.81 -8.79 5.38
N VAL A 18 3.57 -8.45 5.07
CA VAL A 18 2.55 -7.99 6.01
C VAL A 18 1.30 -8.83 5.86
N ASP A 19 0.84 -9.42 6.94
CA ASP A 19 -0.47 -10.08 7.00
C ASP A 19 -1.56 -9.05 7.28
N ALA A 20 -2.54 -8.98 6.40
CA ALA A 20 -3.66 -8.05 6.49
C ALA A 20 -4.87 -8.60 7.26
N THR A 21 -4.77 -9.83 7.78
CA THR A 21 -5.88 -10.51 8.48
C THR A 21 -6.37 -9.69 9.66
N ASN A 22 -7.68 -9.40 9.71
CA ASN A 22 -8.36 -8.65 10.77
C ASN A 22 -7.85 -7.22 10.99
N MET A 23 -7.05 -6.68 10.05
CA MET A 23 -6.58 -5.30 10.14
C MET A 23 -7.57 -4.32 9.49
N PRO A 24 -7.85 -3.16 10.11
CA PRO A 24 -8.62 -2.10 9.47
C PRO A 24 -7.89 -1.55 8.24
N LEU A 25 -8.58 -1.49 7.09
CA LEU A 25 -8.01 -1.06 5.80
C LEU A 25 -7.22 0.26 5.90
N GLY A 26 -7.76 1.26 6.60
CA GLY A 26 -7.11 2.57 6.71
C GLY A 26 -5.80 2.53 7.49
N ARG A 27 -5.76 1.78 8.60
CA ARG A 27 -4.56 1.63 9.44
C ARG A 27 -3.47 0.85 8.71
N LEU A 28 -3.84 -0.27 8.08
CA LEU A 28 -2.94 -1.03 7.21
C LEU A 28 -2.33 -0.12 6.14
N ALA A 29 -3.17 0.59 5.39
CA ALA A 29 -2.73 1.43 4.29
C ALA A 29 -1.80 2.58 4.73
N SER A 30 -2.05 3.21 5.90
CA SER A 30 -1.21 4.30 6.41
C SER A 30 0.19 3.83 6.80
N GLN A 31 0.29 2.69 7.47
CA GLN A 31 1.57 2.11 7.89
C GLN A 31 2.38 1.62 6.68
N VAL A 32 1.73 0.91 5.76
CA VAL A 32 2.36 0.47 4.50
C VAL A 32 2.85 1.67 3.67
N ALA A 33 2.06 2.74 3.57
CA ALA A 33 2.47 3.94 2.85
C ALA A 33 3.69 4.63 3.49
N ALA A 34 3.82 4.60 4.83
CA ALA A 34 5.00 5.11 5.52
C ALA A 34 6.27 4.31 5.19
N VAL A 35 6.17 2.98 5.12
CA VAL A 35 7.29 2.09 4.73
C VAL A 35 7.66 2.28 3.26
N LEU A 36 6.67 2.30 2.35
CA LEU A 36 6.90 2.55 0.92
C LEU A 36 7.53 3.91 0.63
N ARG A 37 7.25 4.90 1.46
CA ARG A 37 7.87 6.22 1.38
C ARG A 37 9.27 6.25 2.01
N GLY A 38 9.57 5.32 2.91
CA GLY A 38 10.82 5.25 3.64
C GLY A 38 10.91 6.15 4.87
N LYS A 39 9.76 6.61 5.41
CA LYS A 39 9.72 7.48 6.60
C LYS A 39 10.27 6.84 7.87
N ASN A 40 10.34 5.52 7.91
CA ASN A 40 10.89 4.75 9.02
C ASN A 40 12.43 4.69 9.02
N LYS A 41 13.07 5.15 7.95
CA LYS A 41 14.52 5.16 7.82
C LYS A 41 15.11 6.51 8.25
N PRO A 42 16.24 6.52 8.99
CA PRO A 42 16.94 7.78 9.34
C PRO A 42 17.50 8.50 8.11
N GLU A 43 17.78 7.75 7.03
CA GLU A 43 18.31 8.25 5.76
C GLU A 43 17.24 8.83 4.83
N PHE A 44 16.02 9.03 5.32
CA PHE A 44 14.91 9.52 4.52
C PHE A 44 15.23 10.86 3.85
N THR A 45 15.16 10.87 2.50
CA THR A 45 15.34 12.06 1.67
C THR A 45 14.10 12.26 0.80
N PRO A 46 13.37 13.38 0.91
CA PRO A 46 12.05 13.54 0.26
C PRO A 46 12.05 13.49 -1.27
N ASN A 47 13.17 13.83 -1.91
CA ASN A 47 13.34 13.86 -3.37
C ASN A 47 13.84 12.53 -3.95
N GLN A 48 14.16 11.55 -3.12
CA GLN A 48 14.67 10.24 -3.52
C GLN A 48 13.70 9.12 -3.17
N LEU A 49 13.84 7.99 -3.88
CA LEU A 49 13.07 6.78 -3.59
C LEU A 49 13.78 5.96 -2.49
N CYS A 50 13.49 6.29 -1.23
CA CYS A 50 14.12 5.66 -0.05
C CYS A 50 13.38 4.44 0.49
N GLY A 51 12.14 4.22 0.02
CA GLY A 51 11.25 3.18 0.55
C GLY A 51 11.65 1.76 0.20
N ASP A 52 11.13 0.84 0.99
CA ASP A 52 11.31 -0.60 0.84
C ASP A 52 10.18 -1.22 0.01
N HIS A 53 10.34 -2.50 -0.32
CA HIS A 53 9.30 -3.29 -0.96
C HIS A 53 8.38 -3.91 0.08
N VAL A 54 7.07 -3.87 -0.19
CA VAL A 54 6.07 -4.43 0.72
C VAL A 54 5.17 -5.42 -0.03
N ILE A 55 5.03 -6.60 0.54
CA ILE A 55 4.11 -7.64 0.11
C ILE A 55 2.98 -7.71 1.14
N ILE A 56 1.74 -7.55 0.70
CA ILE A 56 0.55 -7.72 1.54
C ILE A 56 -0.11 -9.04 1.16
N ILE A 57 -0.35 -9.89 2.14
CA ILE A 57 -1.07 -11.15 1.98
C ILE A 57 -2.43 -11.09 2.68
N ASN A 58 -3.33 -12.02 2.34
CA ASN A 58 -4.67 -12.13 2.92
C ASN A 58 -5.52 -10.86 2.77
N SER A 59 -5.47 -10.19 1.61
CA SER A 59 -6.20 -8.94 1.38
C SER A 59 -7.73 -9.10 1.42
N ASP A 60 -8.25 -10.31 1.28
CA ASP A 60 -9.67 -10.65 1.42
C ASP A 60 -10.17 -10.57 2.87
N LYS A 61 -9.26 -10.76 3.86
CA LYS A 61 -9.56 -10.76 5.29
C LYS A 61 -9.40 -9.38 5.95
N VAL A 62 -9.19 -8.34 5.16
CA VAL A 62 -9.12 -6.95 5.64
C VAL A 62 -10.49 -6.49 6.13
N VAL A 63 -10.52 -5.81 7.28
CA VAL A 63 -11.74 -5.34 7.91
C VAL A 63 -12.06 -3.90 7.49
N LEU A 64 -13.32 -3.66 7.14
CA LEU A 64 -13.90 -2.33 6.97
C LEU A 64 -14.84 -2.05 8.14
N THR A 65 -14.52 -1.05 8.95
CA THR A 65 -15.28 -0.70 10.15
C THR A 65 -16.59 0.04 9.82
N GLY A 66 -17.63 -0.19 10.62
CA GLY A 66 -18.95 0.40 10.42
C GLY A 66 -19.61 -0.07 9.11
N ASN A 67 -20.51 0.72 8.55
CA ASN A 67 -21.26 0.39 7.34
C ASN A 67 -20.51 0.66 6.02
N LYS A 68 -19.17 0.76 6.05
CA LYS A 68 -18.37 1.11 4.85
C LYS A 68 -18.50 0.11 3.70
N LEU A 69 -18.86 -1.13 3.98
CA LEU A 69 -19.12 -2.10 2.93
C LEU A 69 -20.28 -1.68 2.02
N GLU A 70 -21.31 -1.07 2.61
CA GLU A 70 -22.51 -0.66 1.89
C GLU A 70 -22.47 0.80 1.43
N ASP A 71 -22.00 1.70 2.30
CA ASP A 71 -22.04 3.15 2.05
C ASP A 71 -20.87 3.67 1.24
N LYS A 72 -19.75 2.92 1.18
CA LYS A 72 -18.54 3.38 0.50
C LYS A 72 -18.49 2.92 -0.93
N TYR A 73 -18.27 3.88 -1.86
CA TYR A 73 -18.11 3.62 -3.29
C TYR A 73 -16.70 3.98 -3.77
N TYR A 74 -16.16 3.15 -4.64
CA TYR A 74 -15.01 3.49 -5.47
C TYR A 74 -15.50 4.17 -6.73
N ARG A 75 -15.24 5.47 -6.83
CA ARG A 75 -15.64 6.29 -7.98
C ARG A 75 -14.45 6.59 -8.86
N TYR A 76 -14.64 6.43 -10.15
CA TYR A 76 -13.68 6.83 -11.17
C TYR A 76 -14.40 7.33 -12.41
N HIS A 77 -13.74 8.18 -13.21
CA HIS A 77 -14.31 8.77 -14.40
C HIS A 77 -13.54 8.29 -15.63
N THR A 78 -14.25 7.97 -16.72
CA THR A 78 -13.66 7.48 -17.98
C THR A 78 -13.15 8.58 -18.89
N GLY A 79 -13.49 9.85 -18.61
CA GLY A 79 -13.16 11.00 -19.46
C GLY A 79 -14.26 11.40 -20.45
N TYR A 80 -15.26 10.56 -20.67
CA TYR A 80 -16.40 10.85 -21.56
C TYR A 80 -17.57 11.47 -20.80
N VAL A 81 -18.43 12.22 -21.50
CA VAL A 81 -19.67 12.75 -20.93
C VAL A 81 -20.50 11.59 -20.34
N GLY A 82 -20.97 11.73 -19.10
CA GLY A 82 -21.67 10.67 -18.38
C GLY A 82 -20.79 9.49 -17.96
N GLY A 83 -19.47 9.60 -18.06
CA GLY A 83 -18.50 8.52 -17.78
C GLY A 83 -18.18 8.28 -16.33
N LEU A 84 -18.95 8.76 -15.36
CA LEU A 84 -18.78 8.43 -13.95
C LEU A 84 -19.14 6.95 -13.71
N LYS A 85 -18.21 6.19 -13.15
CA LYS A 85 -18.40 4.80 -12.75
C LYS A 85 -18.26 4.68 -11.24
N GLU A 86 -19.18 3.92 -10.65
CA GLU A 86 -19.24 3.67 -9.21
C GLU A 86 -19.25 2.15 -8.95
N VAL A 87 -18.42 1.71 -8.02
CA VAL A 87 -18.39 0.32 -7.55
C VAL A 87 -18.49 0.32 -6.04
N GLN A 88 -19.49 -0.35 -5.50
CA GLN A 88 -19.67 -0.49 -4.06
C GLN A 88 -18.51 -1.29 -3.45
N TYR A 89 -18.07 -0.91 -2.24
CA TYR A 89 -16.95 -1.60 -1.61
C TYR A 89 -17.25 -3.06 -1.27
N LYS A 90 -18.51 -3.41 -1.01
CA LYS A 90 -18.95 -4.80 -0.83
C LYS A 90 -18.58 -5.67 -2.06
N THR A 91 -18.93 -5.23 -3.25
CA THR A 91 -18.58 -5.90 -4.51
C THR A 91 -17.07 -5.87 -4.76
N LEU A 92 -16.43 -4.72 -4.52
CA LEU A 92 -14.99 -4.58 -4.75
C LEU A 92 -14.17 -5.50 -3.86
N MET A 93 -14.54 -5.69 -2.59
CA MET A 93 -13.85 -6.60 -1.66
C MET A 93 -14.10 -8.07 -2.00
N ALA A 94 -15.28 -8.42 -2.47
CA ALA A 94 -15.59 -9.80 -2.89
C ALA A 94 -14.81 -10.23 -4.14
N GLU A 95 -14.77 -9.37 -5.16
CA GLU A 95 -14.17 -9.69 -6.45
C GLU A 95 -12.65 -9.38 -6.52
N LYS A 96 -12.26 -8.19 -6.05
CA LYS A 96 -10.91 -7.62 -6.23
C LYS A 96 -10.44 -6.92 -4.95
N SER A 97 -10.25 -7.68 -3.87
CA SER A 97 -9.77 -7.17 -2.59
C SER A 97 -8.36 -6.57 -2.70
N ASP A 98 -7.50 -7.16 -3.54
CA ASP A 98 -6.16 -6.66 -3.88
C ASP A 98 -6.22 -5.21 -4.40
N LYS A 99 -7.13 -4.93 -5.32
CA LYS A 99 -7.35 -3.61 -5.87
C LYS A 99 -7.86 -2.61 -4.82
N ALA A 100 -8.73 -3.04 -3.91
CA ALA A 100 -9.23 -2.18 -2.84
C ALA A 100 -8.10 -1.70 -1.92
N VAL A 101 -7.21 -2.63 -1.50
CA VAL A 101 -6.02 -2.32 -0.69
C VAL A 101 -5.05 -1.42 -1.47
N MET A 102 -4.76 -1.76 -2.72
CA MET A 102 -3.86 -0.95 -3.56
C MET A 102 -4.36 0.49 -3.74
N ILE A 103 -5.66 0.70 -3.95
CA ILE A 103 -6.26 2.04 -4.07
C ILE A 103 -6.12 2.80 -2.76
N ALA A 104 -6.32 2.15 -1.60
CA ALA A 104 -6.19 2.79 -0.31
C ALA A 104 -4.76 3.29 -0.08
N VAL A 105 -3.75 2.46 -0.34
CA VAL A 105 -2.33 2.84 -0.25
C VAL A 105 -1.97 3.93 -1.27
N LYS A 106 -2.39 3.80 -2.53
CA LYS A 106 -2.15 4.80 -3.58
C LYS A 106 -2.63 6.19 -3.19
N ARG A 107 -3.79 6.29 -2.53
CA ARG A 107 -4.36 7.57 -2.09
C ARG A 107 -3.60 8.20 -0.92
N MET A 108 -2.81 7.42 -0.18
CA MET A 108 -1.96 7.87 0.93
C MET A 108 -0.51 8.20 0.49
N LEU A 109 -0.11 7.80 -0.71
CA LEU A 109 1.17 8.16 -1.30
C LEU A 109 1.12 9.54 -1.97
N PRO A 110 2.29 10.22 -2.16
CA PRO A 110 2.35 11.48 -2.91
C PRO A 110 1.80 11.35 -4.32
N LYS A 111 1.08 12.37 -4.79
CA LYS A 111 0.47 12.41 -6.13
C LYS A 111 1.43 12.96 -7.20
N ASN A 112 2.65 12.46 -7.24
CA ASN A 112 3.70 12.86 -8.17
C ASN A 112 4.35 11.66 -8.86
N ALA A 113 5.34 11.90 -9.73
CA ALA A 113 6.09 10.84 -10.40
C ALA A 113 6.78 9.89 -9.43
N LEU A 114 7.33 10.42 -8.32
CA LEU A 114 7.97 9.64 -7.29
C LEU A 114 6.97 8.71 -6.56
N GLY A 115 5.79 9.22 -6.21
CA GLY A 115 4.73 8.41 -5.59
C GLY A 115 4.23 7.28 -6.50
N ARG A 116 4.19 7.48 -7.82
CA ARG A 116 3.90 6.40 -8.77
C ARG A 116 4.96 5.31 -8.75
N LYS A 117 6.25 5.69 -8.65
CA LYS A 117 7.35 4.73 -8.49
C LYS A 117 7.29 4.01 -7.13
N MET A 118 6.94 4.70 -6.04
CA MET A 118 6.74 4.06 -4.73
C MET A 118 5.65 2.99 -4.79
N LEU A 119 4.56 3.24 -5.51
CA LEU A 119 3.48 2.27 -5.66
C LEU A 119 3.90 0.98 -6.39
N THR A 120 4.89 1.02 -7.28
CA THR A 120 5.40 -0.18 -7.96
C THR A 120 6.15 -1.13 -7.01
N ASN A 121 6.57 -0.64 -5.85
CA ASN A 121 7.21 -1.46 -4.80
C ASN A 121 6.18 -2.20 -3.92
N LEU A 122 4.88 -1.98 -4.13
CA LEU A 122 3.81 -2.68 -3.45
C LEU A 122 3.35 -3.88 -4.25
N ARG A 123 3.22 -5.02 -3.58
CA ARG A 123 2.57 -6.23 -4.11
C ARG A 123 1.44 -6.62 -3.16
N VAL A 124 0.28 -6.92 -3.69
CA VAL A 124 -0.89 -7.31 -2.91
C VAL A 124 -1.42 -8.63 -3.44
N TYR A 125 -1.61 -9.59 -2.55
CA TYR A 125 -2.15 -10.91 -2.83
C TYR A 125 -3.43 -11.12 -2.06
N LYS A 126 -4.37 -11.83 -2.70
CA LYS A 126 -5.66 -12.16 -2.10
C LYS A 126 -5.47 -13.18 -0.98
N ASP A 127 -4.70 -14.22 -1.28
CA ASP A 127 -4.44 -15.34 -0.40
C ASP A 127 -3.12 -15.16 0.39
N ASP A 128 -2.71 -16.19 1.11
CA ASP A 128 -1.44 -16.25 1.86
C ASP A 128 -0.22 -16.54 0.99
N LYS A 129 -0.43 -17.03 -0.25
CA LYS A 129 0.63 -17.42 -1.17
C LYS A 129 1.17 -16.23 -1.96
N HIS A 130 2.48 -16.09 -1.99
CA HIS A 130 3.18 -15.09 -2.79
C HIS A 130 4.35 -15.73 -3.57
N GLU A 131 4.74 -15.12 -4.70
CA GLU A 131 5.78 -15.65 -5.61
C GLU A 131 7.19 -15.12 -5.29
N HIS A 132 7.37 -14.38 -4.18
CA HIS A 132 8.61 -13.65 -3.87
C HIS A 132 9.48 -14.34 -2.80
N THR A 133 9.60 -15.65 -2.85
CA THR A 133 10.44 -16.41 -1.90
C THR A 133 11.93 -16.15 -2.09
N ALA A 134 12.37 -15.92 -3.33
CA ALA A 134 13.77 -15.64 -3.65
C ALA A 134 14.29 -14.33 -3.00
N GLN A 135 13.43 -13.36 -2.76
CA GLN A 135 13.76 -12.09 -2.12
C GLN A 135 13.90 -12.19 -0.59
N LYS A 136 13.54 -13.32 0.02
CA LYS A 136 13.58 -13.58 1.47
C LYS A 136 12.94 -12.43 2.27
N PRO A 137 11.63 -12.18 2.08
CA PRO A 137 10.97 -11.06 2.76
C PRO A 137 10.95 -11.26 4.28
N GLU A 138 11.24 -10.20 5.03
CA GLU A 138 11.15 -10.15 6.49
C GLU A 138 9.69 -9.91 6.90
N VAL A 139 9.20 -10.61 7.93
CA VAL A 139 7.84 -10.37 8.45
C VAL A 139 7.81 -9.04 9.19
N LEU A 140 6.94 -8.14 8.75
CA LEU A 140 6.71 -6.86 9.39
C LEU A 140 5.38 -6.91 10.18
N ASN A 141 5.48 -6.99 11.50
CA ASN A 141 4.32 -6.88 12.37
C ASN A 141 3.91 -5.40 12.48
N LEU A 142 2.79 -5.07 11.88
CA LEU A 142 2.19 -3.76 12.02
C LEU A 142 1.44 -3.73 13.35
N GLU A 143 2.01 -3.05 14.36
CA GLU A 143 1.33 -2.86 15.63
C GLU A 143 0.02 -2.08 15.39
N GLY A 144 -1.10 -2.78 15.59
CA GLY A 144 -2.39 -2.14 15.63
C GLY A 144 -2.46 -1.23 16.85
N ARG A 145 -2.13 0.05 16.73
CA ARG A 145 -2.57 1.04 17.72
C ARG A 145 -4.09 0.99 17.75
N ARG A 146 -4.60 0.43 18.85
CA ARG A 146 -6.03 0.39 19.20
C ARG A 146 -6.61 1.79 19.31
#